data_aa9c539098e09a6732d03c9e054afa45
#
_entry.id   aa9c539098e09a6732d03c9e054afa45
#
_cell.length_a   1.000
_cell.length_b   1.000
_cell.length_c   1.000
_cell.angle_alpha   90.00
_cell.angle_beta   90.00
_cell.angle_gamma   90.00
#
_symmetry.space_group_name_H-M   'P 1'
#
loop_
_entity.id
_entity.type
_entity.pdbx_description
1 polymer ?
#
loop_
_entity_poly.entity_id
_entity_poly.type
_entity_poly.pdbx_seq_one_letter_code
_entity_poly.pdbx_strand_id
1 'polypeptide(L)' 'MPSAKLTVWNEAMYYFVATPKGFRKIMFVLYDFNEKRKETLAQYYLRTYKHLVPSDVEFWEYNESNLHAEKLCI' A
#
# COMPACT_ATOMS: atom_id res chain seq x y z
N MET A 1 11.31 -3.93 -12.83
CA MET A 1 11.28 -4.01 -11.36
C MET A 1 10.52 -2.82 -10.79
N PRO A 2 9.61 -3.04 -9.86
CA PRO A 2 8.86 -1.94 -9.27
C PRO A 2 9.59 -1.24 -8.12
N SER A 3 10.92 -1.29 -8.11
CA SER A 3 11.72 -0.76 -7.00
C SER A 3 11.50 0.74 -6.76
N ALA A 4 11.29 1.51 -7.84
CA ALA A 4 11.05 2.95 -7.70
C ALA A 4 9.72 3.22 -6.97
N LYS A 5 8.67 2.46 -7.29
CA LYS A 5 7.38 2.57 -6.60
C LYS A 5 7.52 2.18 -5.13
N LEU A 6 8.24 1.10 -4.86
CA LEU A 6 8.44 0.63 -3.48
C LEU A 6 9.22 1.65 -2.65
N THR A 7 10.19 2.34 -3.26
CA THR A 7 10.92 3.41 -2.58
C THR A 7 9.98 4.55 -2.19
N VAL A 8 9.11 4.96 -3.10
CA VAL A 8 8.12 6.02 -2.82
C VAL A 8 7.17 5.57 -1.70
N TRP A 9 6.74 4.32 -1.73
CA TRP A 9 5.85 3.80 -0.70
C TRP A 9 6.54 3.75 0.67
N ASN A 10 7.83 3.39 0.71
CA ASN A 10 8.59 3.40 1.95
C ASN A 10 8.70 4.81 2.52
N GLU A 11 8.90 5.81 1.68
CA GLU A 11 8.90 7.20 2.10
C GLU A 11 7.55 7.62 2.68
N ALA A 12 6.46 7.18 2.04
CA ALA A 12 5.11 7.46 2.55
C ALA A 12 4.93 6.87 3.96
N MET A 13 5.41 5.64 4.19
CA MET A 13 5.33 5.02 5.52
C MET A 13 6.11 5.85 6.55
N TYR A 14 7.21 6.42 6.16
CA TYR A 14 8.00 7.29 7.02
C TYR A 14 7.19 8.50 7.49
N TYR A 15 6.49 9.14 6.54
CA TYR A 15 5.62 10.28 6.88
C TYR A 15 4.47 9.86 7.79
N PHE A 16 3.89 8.69 7.55
CA PHE A 16 2.81 8.17 8.39
C PHE A 16 3.28 7.94 9.83
N VAL A 17 4.49 7.42 10.01
CA VAL A 17 5.06 7.24 11.35
C VAL A 17 5.21 8.58 12.07
N ALA A 18 5.63 9.62 11.34
CA ALA A 18 5.81 10.95 11.90
C ALA A 18 4.50 11.71 12.14
N THR A 19 3.39 11.24 11.53
CA THR A 19 2.09 11.89 11.69
C THR A 19 1.50 11.56 13.06
N PRO A 20 0.98 12.57 13.80
CA PRO A 20 0.39 12.33 15.11
C PRO A 20 -0.77 11.35 15.07
N LYS A 21 -1.01 10.65 16.16
CA LYS A 21 -2.17 9.77 16.31
C LYS A 21 -3.44 10.62 16.30
N GLY A 22 -4.54 10.01 15.86
CA GLY A 22 -5.82 10.69 15.77
C GLY A 22 -6.19 11.11 14.37
N PHE A 23 -5.25 11.06 13.43
CA PHE A 23 -5.52 11.24 12.01
C PHE A 23 -5.71 9.89 11.34
N ARG A 24 -6.71 9.81 10.46
CA ARG A 24 -6.88 8.61 9.64
C ARG A 24 -5.79 8.60 8.57
N LYS A 25 -5.03 7.53 8.51
CA LYS A 25 -3.89 7.40 7.59
C LYS A 25 -4.23 6.38 6.52
N ILE A 26 -4.25 6.84 5.27
CA ILE A 26 -4.63 5.98 4.14
C ILE A 26 -3.55 6.05 3.07
N MET A 27 -3.05 4.86 2.70
CA MET A 27 -2.19 4.70 1.52
C MET A 27 -3.07 4.22 0.39
N PHE A 28 -3.30 5.09 -0.59
CA PHE A 28 -4.19 4.81 -1.73
C PHE A 28 -3.35 4.57 -2.96
N VAL A 29 -3.39 3.36 -3.50
CA VAL A 29 -2.54 2.94 -4.61
C VAL A 29 -3.34 2.36 -5.75
N LEU A 30 -2.76 2.35 -6.94
CA LEU A 30 -3.40 1.75 -8.10
C LEU A 30 -3.26 0.23 -8.04
N TYR A 31 -4.32 -0.44 -8.48
CA TYR A 31 -4.30 -1.88 -8.67
C TYR A 31 -3.27 -2.24 -9.74
N ASP A 32 -2.32 -3.10 -9.39
CA ASP A 32 -1.22 -3.48 -10.25
C ASP A 32 -0.92 -4.97 -10.03
N PHE A 33 -1.63 -5.83 -10.78
CA PHE A 33 -1.54 -7.27 -10.62
C PHE A 33 -0.32 -7.83 -11.34
N ASN A 34 0.43 -8.70 -10.67
CA ASN A 34 1.57 -9.39 -11.25
C ASN A 34 1.21 -10.84 -11.55
N GLU A 35 1.23 -11.22 -12.83
CA GLU A 35 0.85 -12.55 -13.28
C GLU A 35 1.76 -13.65 -12.72
N LYS A 36 3.04 -13.37 -12.59
CA LYS A 36 4.00 -14.35 -12.10
C LYS A 36 3.81 -14.64 -10.62
N ARG A 37 3.59 -13.60 -9.83
CA ARG A 37 3.41 -13.75 -8.38
C ARG A 37 1.96 -14.03 -7.98
N LYS A 38 1.03 -13.86 -8.91
CA LYS A 38 -0.40 -14.03 -8.66
C LYS A 38 -0.90 -13.15 -7.51
N GLU A 39 -0.35 -11.95 -7.43
CA GLU A 39 -0.77 -10.97 -6.42
C GLU A 39 -0.56 -9.56 -6.96
N THR A 40 -1.22 -8.58 -6.34
CA THR A 40 -1.01 -7.18 -6.70
C THR A 40 0.26 -6.66 -6.04
N LEU A 41 0.74 -5.52 -6.54
CA LEU A 41 1.92 -4.88 -5.95
C LEU A 41 1.67 -4.49 -4.49
N ALA A 42 0.46 -4.01 -4.17
CA ALA A 42 0.11 -3.67 -2.79
C ALA A 42 0.12 -4.90 -1.89
N GLN A 43 -0.41 -6.03 -2.36
CA GLN A 43 -0.37 -7.29 -1.61
C GLN A 43 1.06 -7.73 -1.37
N TYR A 44 1.91 -7.64 -2.39
CA TYR A 44 3.32 -7.96 -2.28
C TYR A 44 4.00 -7.06 -1.24
N TYR A 45 3.73 -5.76 -1.30
CA TYR A 45 4.30 -4.80 -0.36
C TYR A 45 3.91 -5.12 1.07
N LEU A 46 2.61 -5.35 1.31
CA LEU A 46 2.12 -5.65 2.66
C LEU A 46 2.71 -6.94 3.21
N ARG A 47 2.91 -7.94 2.36
CA ARG A 47 3.51 -9.21 2.76
C ARG A 47 4.99 -9.07 3.07
N THR A 48 5.71 -8.31 2.25
CA THR A 48 7.17 -8.21 2.31
C THR A 48 7.65 -7.17 3.32
N TYR A 49 6.93 -6.04 3.38
CA TYR A 49 7.34 -4.88 4.20
C TYR A 49 6.37 -4.62 5.34
N LYS A 50 5.69 -5.63 5.81
CA LYS A 50 4.71 -5.51 6.90
C LYS A 50 5.28 -4.79 8.12
N HIS A 51 6.53 -5.04 8.43
CA HIS A 51 7.22 -4.45 9.58
C HIS A 51 7.41 -2.93 9.45
N LEU A 52 7.30 -2.39 8.24
CA LEU A 52 7.41 -0.95 8.00
C LEU A 52 6.06 -0.24 8.02
N VAL A 53 4.97 -0.99 7.98
CA VAL A 53 3.62 -0.42 7.92
C VAL A 53 3.08 -0.21 9.32
N PRO A 54 2.84 1.04 9.75
CA PRO A 54 2.23 1.29 11.05
C PRO A 54 0.85 0.65 11.15
N SER A 55 0.47 0.20 12.34
CA SER A 55 -0.78 -0.52 12.56
C SER A 55 -2.02 0.32 12.27
N ASP A 56 -1.90 1.65 12.29
CA ASP A 56 -3.00 2.57 12.05
C ASP A 56 -3.10 3.05 10.60
N VAL A 57 -2.28 2.51 9.70
CA VAL A 57 -2.31 2.85 8.27
C VAL A 57 -3.18 1.84 7.52
N GLU A 58 -4.10 2.36 6.71
CA GLU A 58 -4.95 1.56 5.84
C GLU A 58 -4.38 1.56 4.43
N PHE A 59 -4.41 0.43 3.76
CA PHE A 59 -4.05 0.31 2.34
C PHE A 59 -5.31 0.07 1.52
N TRP A 60 -5.48 0.88 0.48
CA TRP A 60 -6.60 0.77 -0.44
C TRP A 60 -6.08 0.67 -1.87
N GLU A 61 -6.63 -0.24 -2.64
CA GLU A 61 -6.31 -0.39 -4.06
C GLU A 61 -7.46 0.15 -4.90
N TYR A 62 -7.14 0.96 -5.91
CA TYR A 62 -8.12 1.45 -6.85
C TYR A 62 -7.90 0.76 -8.20
N ASN A 63 -8.95 0.13 -8.72
CA ASN A 63 -8.94 -0.51 -10.02
C ASN A 63 -9.64 0.38 -11.03
N GLU A 64 -8.86 0.94 -11.96
CA GLU A 64 -9.38 1.86 -12.97
C GLU A 64 -10.34 1.19 -13.95
N SER A 65 -10.17 -0.12 -14.19
CA SER A 65 -11.01 -0.85 -15.14
C SER A 65 -12.46 -0.94 -14.71
N ASN A 66 -12.71 -1.08 -13.40
CA ASN A 66 -14.06 -1.21 -12.87
C ASN A 66 -14.45 -0.06 -11.94
N LEU A 67 -13.60 0.96 -11.82
CA LEU A 67 -13.84 2.14 -10.99
C LEU A 67 -14.16 1.75 -9.53
N HIS A 68 -13.46 0.76 -9.00
CA HIS A 68 -13.72 0.23 -7.68
C HIS A 68 -12.48 0.33 -6.80
N ALA A 69 -12.66 0.80 -5.56
CA ALA A 69 -11.61 0.84 -4.55
C ALA A 69 -11.90 -0.20 -3.47
N GLU A 70 -10.86 -0.88 -3.04
CA GLU A 70 -11.00 -1.95 -2.06
C GLU A 70 -9.93 -1.84 -1.00
N LYS A 71 -10.33 -1.94 0.27
CA LYS A 71 -9.41 -1.95 1.39
C LYS A 71 -8.77 -3.32 1.53
N LEU A 72 -7.45 -3.33 1.68
CA LEU A 72 -6.72 -4.57 1.87
C LEU A 72 -6.60 -4.89 3.36
N CYS A 73 -6.70 -6.18 3.68
CA CYS A 73 -6.43 -6.67 5.02
C CYS A 73 -4.92 -6.76 5.24
N ILE A 74 -4.46 -6.22 6.33
CA ILE A 74 -3.05 -6.30 6.73
C ILE A 74 -2.86 -7.41 7.75
#